data_a95f5936d9e2ab0bfaa63c3f863b41db
#
_entry.id   a95f5936d9e2ab0bfaa63c3f863b41db
#
_cell.length_a   1.000
_cell.length_b   1.000
_cell.length_c   1.000
_cell.angle_alpha   90.00
_cell.angle_beta   90.00
_cell.angle_gamma   90.00
#
_symmetry.space_group_name_H-M   'P 1'
#
loop_
_entity.id
_entity.type
_entity.pdbx_description
1 polymer ?
#
loop_
_entity_poly.entity_id
_entity_poly.type
_entity_poly.pdbx_seq_one_letter_code
_entity_poly.pdbx_strand_id
1 'polypeptide(L)'
;MEPAGAGLEKIVMGSLRRVPQSEAPLLAWPLVCGSVVAERTRALEFAGSVLRVEVSDAGWKREMQSLAPRYVAQLNRYAGQKVERIEFVIRRD
;
A
#
# COMPACT_ATOMS: atom_id res chain seq x y z
N MET A 1 -2.66 29.24 -1.38
CA MET A 1 -2.33 28.26 -0.35
C MET A 1 -1.99 26.93 -1.01
N GLU A 2 -0.90 26.38 -0.65
CA GLU A 2 -0.51 25.10 -1.20
C GLU A 2 -1.41 24.00 -0.70
N PRO A 3 -1.88 23.09 -1.57
CA PRO A 3 -2.64 21.95 -1.12
C PRO A 3 -1.79 21.09 -0.17
N ALA A 4 -2.31 20.83 1.01
CA ALA A 4 -1.60 20.05 2.02
C ALA A 4 -1.12 18.70 1.47
N GLY A 5 -1.92 18.10 0.58
CA GLY A 5 -1.58 16.81 -0.01
C GLY A 5 -0.32 16.83 -0.89
N ALA A 6 -0.08 17.91 -1.62
CA ALA A 6 1.09 18.00 -2.51
C ALA A 6 2.39 18.09 -1.70
N GLY A 7 2.43 18.91 -0.65
CA GLY A 7 3.61 19.01 0.21
C GLY A 7 3.85 17.73 0.99
N LEU A 8 2.80 17.13 1.50
CA LEU A 8 2.89 15.89 2.25
C LEU A 8 3.40 14.74 1.38
N GLU A 9 2.90 14.62 0.16
CA GLU A 9 3.33 13.60 -0.77
C GLU A 9 4.83 13.69 -1.05
N LYS A 10 5.34 14.89 -1.26
CA LYS A 10 6.75 15.12 -1.53
C LYS A 10 7.63 14.70 -0.35
N ILE A 11 7.22 15.02 0.87
CA ILE A 11 7.93 14.65 2.09
C ILE A 11 7.94 13.13 2.26
N VAL A 12 6.79 12.50 2.04
CA VAL A 12 6.66 11.06 2.20
C VAL A 12 7.52 10.30 1.19
N MET A 13 7.57 10.73 -0.06
CA MET A 13 8.43 10.09 -1.05
C MET A 13 9.90 10.18 -0.65
N GLY A 14 10.34 11.32 -0.11
CA GLY A 14 11.68 11.47 0.41
C GLY A 14 11.96 10.53 1.57
N SER A 15 11.00 10.35 2.47
CA SER A 15 11.12 9.44 3.60
C SER A 15 11.19 7.98 3.16
N LEU A 16 10.37 7.60 2.17
CA LEU A 16 10.34 6.23 1.66
C LEU A 16 11.67 5.81 1.04
N ARG A 17 12.42 6.76 0.48
CA ARG A 17 13.73 6.48 -0.10
C ARG A 17 14.79 6.17 0.93
N ARG A 18 14.56 6.52 2.19
CA ARG A 18 15.50 6.31 3.29
C ARG A 18 15.29 4.99 4.01
N VAL A 19 14.15 4.32 3.78
CA VAL A 19 13.88 3.04 4.40
C VAL A 19 14.38 1.92 3.51
N PRO A 20 14.61 0.72 4.09
CA PRO A 20 14.94 -0.46 3.27
C PRO A 20 13.87 -0.68 2.21
N GLN A 21 14.30 -1.03 1.00
CA GLN A 21 13.37 -1.24 -0.10
C GLN A 21 12.33 -2.33 0.20
N SER A 22 12.71 -3.30 1.02
CA SER A 22 11.80 -4.37 1.44
C SER A 22 10.64 -3.86 2.29
N GLU A 23 10.77 -2.67 2.88
CA GLU A 23 9.72 -2.07 3.72
C GLU A 23 8.97 -0.93 3.02
N ALA A 24 9.52 -0.39 1.95
CA ALA A 24 8.90 0.75 1.28
C ALA A 24 7.46 0.51 0.84
N PRO A 25 7.09 -0.65 0.24
CA PRO A 25 5.69 -0.90 -0.10
C PRO A 25 4.76 -0.96 1.11
N LEU A 26 5.25 -1.45 2.25
CA LEU A 26 4.47 -1.49 3.48
C LEU A 26 4.10 -0.08 3.94
N LEU A 27 5.07 0.82 3.92
CA LEU A 27 4.86 2.21 4.35
C LEU A 27 4.05 3.01 3.34
N ALA A 28 4.15 2.67 2.07
CA ALA A 28 3.40 3.34 1.00
C ALA A 28 1.93 2.93 0.97
N TRP A 29 1.58 1.75 1.50
CA TRP A 29 0.23 1.22 1.39
C TRP A 29 -0.86 2.19 1.88
N PRO A 30 -0.77 2.77 3.11
CA PRO A 30 -1.81 3.69 3.58
C PRO A 30 -1.98 4.93 2.69
N LEU A 31 -0.91 5.35 2.04
CA LEU A 31 -0.94 6.52 1.16
C LEU A 31 -1.63 6.21 -0.16
N VAL A 32 -1.42 4.99 -0.65
CA VAL A 32 -1.96 4.54 -1.93
C VAL A 32 -3.46 4.24 -1.83
N CYS A 33 -3.87 3.57 -0.77
CA CYS A 33 -5.25 3.13 -0.65
C CYS A 33 -6.18 4.16 0.00
N GLY A 34 -5.63 5.19 0.64
CA GLY A 34 -6.43 6.23 1.30
C GLY A 34 -6.86 5.85 2.70
N SER A 35 -7.32 6.85 3.48
CA SER A 35 -7.59 6.68 4.90
C SER A 35 -8.67 5.64 5.22
N VAL A 36 -9.75 5.61 4.45
CA VAL A 36 -10.86 4.68 4.71
C VAL A 36 -10.41 3.23 4.56
N VAL A 37 -9.71 2.94 3.46
CA VAL A 37 -9.21 1.59 3.20
C VAL A 37 -8.07 1.25 4.16
N ALA A 38 -7.22 2.21 4.47
CA ALA A 38 -6.10 2.00 5.39
C ALA A 38 -6.57 1.59 6.79
N GLU A 39 -7.72 2.10 7.24
CA GLU A 39 -8.29 1.73 8.52
C GLU A 39 -8.84 0.31 8.56
N ARG A 40 -9.17 -0.25 7.39
CA ARG A 40 -9.79 -1.55 7.26
C ARG A 40 -8.82 -2.64 6.77
N THR A 41 -7.60 -2.26 6.47
CA THR A 41 -6.59 -3.16 5.94
C THR A 41 -5.28 -2.96 6.68
N ARG A 42 -4.37 -3.92 6.52
CA ARG A 42 -3.05 -3.81 7.13
C ARG A 42 -2.02 -4.47 6.23
N ALA A 43 -1.03 -3.71 5.80
CA ALA A 43 0.09 -4.27 5.06
C ALA A 43 0.96 -5.07 6.03
N LEU A 44 1.17 -6.35 5.74
CA LEU A 44 1.88 -7.27 6.62
C LEU A 44 3.35 -7.43 6.26
N GLU A 45 3.62 -7.69 4.99
CA GLU A 45 4.99 -7.90 4.54
C GLU A 45 5.10 -7.71 3.03
N PHE A 46 6.32 -7.48 2.58
CA PHE A 46 6.65 -7.44 1.16
C PHE A 46 7.81 -8.39 0.93
N ALA A 47 7.59 -9.44 0.15
CA ALA A 47 8.60 -10.43 -0.15
C ALA A 47 8.35 -11.01 -1.54
N GLY A 48 9.42 -11.26 -2.30
CA GLY A 48 9.31 -11.82 -3.65
C GLY A 48 8.45 -10.98 -4.58
N SER A 49 8.51 -9.65 -4.45
CA SER A 49 7.71 -8.70 -5.21
C SER A 49 6.20 -8.79 -4.97
N VAL A 50 5.79 -9.42 -3.87
CA VAL A 50 4.38 -9.55 -3.47
C VAL A 50 4.16 -8.79 -2.17
N LEU A 51 3.20 -7.88 -2.18
CA LEU A 51 2.76 -7.19 -0.97
C LEU A 51 1.58 -7.97 -0.39
N ARG A 52 1.72 -8.43 0.84
CA ARG A 52 0.66 -9.13 1.54
C ARG A 52 -0.12 -8.16 2.41
N VAL A 53 -1.43 -8.10 2.21
CA VAL A 53 -2.32 -7.18 2.92
C VAL A 53 -3.44 -7.95 3.59
N GLU A 54 -3.63 -7.69 4.88
CA GLU A 54 -4.71 -8.26 5.66
C GLU A 54 -5.99 -7.46 5.48
N VAL A 55 -7.10 -8.14 5.31
CA VAL A 55 -8.43 -7.53 5.22
C VAL A 55 -9.37 -8.15 6.25
N SER A 56 -10.45 -7.45 6.57
CA SER A 56 -11.34 -7.87 7.65
C SER A 56 -12.19 -9.09 7.33
N ASP A 57 -12.62 -9.23 6.06
CA ASP A 57 -13.52 -10.32 5.66
C ASP A 57 -13.44 -10.59 4.16
N ALA A 58 -14.19 -11.60 3.71
CA ALA A 58 -14.20 -12.03 2.32
C ALA A 58 -14.75 -10.96 1.36
N GLY A 59 -15.72 -10.18 1.82
CA GLY A 59 -16.28 -9.07 1.03
C GLY A 59 -15.23 -8.02 0.72
N TRP A 60 -14.47 -7.62 1.74
CA TRP A 60 -13.35 -6.70 1.58
C TRP A 60 -12.27 -7.27 0.67
N LYS A 61 -11.96 -8.56 0.85
CA LYS A 61 -10.96 -9.22 0.00
C LYS A 61 -11.34 -9.13 -1.47
N ARG A 62 -12.60 -9.43 -1.79
CA ARG A 62 -13.09 -9.37 -3.17
C ARG A 62 -13.00 -7.97 -3.74
N GLU A 63 -13.42 -6.98 -2.94
CA GLU A 63 -13.39 -5.58 -3.34
C GLU A 63 -11.95 -5.12 -3.59
N MET A 64 -11.04 -5.45 -2.69
CA MET A 64 -9.64 -5.07 -2.83
C MET A 64 -8.98 -5.75 -4.02
N GLN A 65 -9.34 -7.01 -4.30
CA GLN A 65 -8.79 -7.73 -5.45
C GLN A 65 -9.18 -7.03 -6.76
N SER A 66 -10.38 -6.48 -6.85
CA SER A 66 -10.80 -5.76 -8.05
C SER A 66 -10.05 -4.45 -8.26
N LEU A 67 -9.55 -3.85 -7.17
CA LEU A 67 -8.80 -2.60 -7.20
C LEU A 67 -7.28 -2.81 -7.23
N ALA A 68 -6.84 -4.05 -7.08
CA ALA A 68 -5.42 -4.35 -6.95
C ALA A 68 -4.54 -3.83 -8.10
N PRO A 69 -4.94 -3.92 -9.38
CA PRO A 69 -4.09 -3.39 -10.46
C PRO A 69 -3.81 -1.91 -10.32
N ARG A 70 -4.80 -1.12 -9.86
CA ARG A 70 -4.63 0.31 -9.62
C ARG A 70 -3.64 0.54 -8.48
N TYR A 71 -3.78 -0.20 -7.39
CA TYR A 71 -2.88 -0.06 -6.25
C TYR A 71 -1.46 -0.48 -6.58
N VAL A 72 -1.28 -1.54 -7.35
CA VAL A 72 0.05 -1.97 -7.79
C VAL A 72 0.73 -0.84 -8.58
N ALA A 73 0.03 -0.22 -9.51
CA ALA A 73 0.58 0.87 -10.30
C ALA A 73 1.01 2.04 -9.41
N GLN A 74 0.18 2.39 -8.44
CA GLN A 74 0.49 3.48 -7.52
C GLN A 74 1.63 3.14 -6.57
N LEU A 75 1.68 1.91 -6.06
CA LEU A 75 2.77 1.46 -5.21
C LEU A 75 4.10 1.54 -5.95
N ASN A 76 4.13 1.16 -7.21
CA ASN A 76 5.36 1.23 -8.00
C ASN A 76 5.84 2.66 -8.21
N ARG A 77 4.93 3.63 -8.20
CA ARG A 77 5.30 5.05 -8.28
C ARG A 77 5.91 5.58 -6.99
N TYR A 78 5.36 5.16 -5.84
CA TYR A 78 5.78 5.70 -4.54
C TYR A 78 6.97 4.96 -3.93
N ALA A 79 6.95 3.65 -4.01
CA ALA A 79 7.91 2.84 -3.26
C ALA A 79 9.28 2.71 -3.93
N GLY A 80 9.38 2.99 -5.23
CA GLY A 80 10.62 2.82 -5.96
C GLY A 80 11.06 1.35 -6.05
N GLN A 81 10.17 0.44 -5.70
CA GLN A 81 10.41 -0.99 -5.68
C GLN A 81 9.33 -1.67 -6.50
N LYS A 82 9.70 -2.64 -7.31
CA LYS A 82 8.74 -3.32 -8.16
C LYS A 82 7.81 -4.21 -7.33
N VAL A 83 6.53 -3.88 -7.37
CA VAL A 83 5.47 -4.71 -6.81
C VAL A 83 4.77 -5.40 -7.97
N GLU A 84 4.81 -6.72 -8.01
CA GLU A 84 4.18 -7.48 -9.08
C GLU A 84 2.71 -7.73 -8.80
N ARG A 85 2.37 -7.97 -7.53
CA ARG A 85 0.98 -8.21 -7.15
C ARG A 85 0.78 -7.95 -5.66
N ILE A 86 -0.49 -7.88 -5.28
CA ILE A 86 -0.90 -7.77 -3.89
C ILE A 86 -1.68 -9.04 -3.55
N GLU A 87 -1.31 -9.69 -2.45
CA GLU A 87 -2.02 -10.85 -1.94
C GLU A 87 -2.84 -10.42 -0.73
N PHE A 88 -4.15 -10.59 -0.81
CA PHE A 88 -5.03 -10.23 0.30
C PHE A 88 -5.36 -11.47 1.13
N VAL A 89 -5.20 -11.35 2.43
CA VAL A 89 -5.50 -12.44 3.37
C VAL A 89 -6.55 -11.95 4.36
N ILE A 90 -7.45 -12.85 4.73
CA ILE A 90 -8.52 -12.51 5.65
C ILE A 90 -7.98 -12.58 7.07
N ARG A 91 -8.31 -11.56 7.86
CA ARG A 91 -7.90 -11.47 9.25
C ARG A 91 -8.43 -12.67 10.06
N ARG A 92 -7.54 -13.23 10.86
CA ARG A 92 -7.90 -14.30 11.80
C ARG A 92 -7.88 -13.74 13.21
N ASP A 93 -8.96 -13.89 13.90
CA ASP A 93 -9.04 -13.53 15.30
C ASP A 93 -8.79 -14.74 16.17
#